data_05098062bb39b9548a6ee094494901c1
#
_entry.id   05098062bb39b9548a6ee094494901c1
#
_cell.length_a   1.000
_cell.length_b   1.000
_cell.length_c   1.000
_cell.angle_alpha   90.00
_cell.angle_beta   90.00
_cell.angle_gamma   90.00
#
_symmetry.space_group_name_H-M   'P 1'
#
loop_
_entity.id
_entity.type
_entity.pdbx_description
1 polymer ?
#
loop_
_entity_poly.entity_id
_entity_poly.type
_entity_poly.pdbx_seq_one_letter_code
_entity_poly.pdbx_strand_id
1 'polypeptide(L)'
;MLSAVHQYPGVPLLGLNLGSLGYLAYVEESGFEDAIVALAEGRYRISHRTALKVCGVNALNDVVVSRGVSGHAIRLDFSVDGEHATRFVADGLVVATPTGSTAYSLAAGGPVLMPASQSLVVTPVCPHALSSRPLVLRDTVKMSISADVRGEGEGAGVFADGRQVCVLAAGETLEIEKSDSTVPLVELDDVNPYEVLTRKLGWSGSSIR
;
A
#
# COMPACT_ATOMS: atom_id res chain seq x y z
N MET A 1 2.47 -13.24 -3.50
CA MET A 1 2.21 -12.21 -4.51
C MET A 1 3.27 -11.10 -4.49
N LEU A 2 3.46 -10.30 -3.41
CA LEU A 2 4.43 -9.19 -3.40
C LEU A 2 5.85 -9.59 -3.78
N SER A 3 6.35 -10.72 -3.28
CA SER A 3 7.68 -11.21 -3.67
C SER A 3 7.79 -11.49 -5.18
N ALA A 4 6.71 -11.99 -5.81
CA ALA A 4 6.69 -12.24 -7.25
C ALA A 4 6.70 -10.92 -8.06
N VAL A 5 6.01 -9.88 -7.60
CA VAL A 5 6.04 -8.55 -8.22
C VAL A 5 7.47 -8.01 -8.32
N HIS A 6 8.24 -8.15 -7.24
CA HIS A 6 9.64 -7.71 -7.21
C HIS A 6 10.58 -8.60 -8.02
N GLN A 7 10.30 -9.92 -8.08
CA GLN A 7 11.14 -10.88 -8.80
C GLN A 7 10.91 -10.87 -10.30
N TYR A 8 9.67 -10.57 -10.74
CA TYR A 8 9.25 -10.61 -12.15
C TYR A 8 8.61 -9.28 -12.56
N PRO A 9 9.37 -8.17 -12.60
CA PRO A 9 8.82 -6.86 -12.94
C PRO A 9 8.24 -6.86 -14.36
N GLY A 10 7.02 -6.33 -14.50
CA GLY A 10 6.33 -6.24 -15.79
C GLY A 10 5.68 -7.53 -16.30
N VAL A 11 5.85 -8.66 -15.63
CA VAL A 11 5.16 -9.91 -15.96
C VAL A 11 3.76 -9.89 -15.35
N PRO A 12 2.69 -10.15 -16.13
CA PRO A 12 1.35 -10.29 -15.58
C PRO A 12 1.23 -11.42 -14.57
N LEU A 13 0.71 -11.15 -13.39
CA LEU A 13 0.61 -12.10 -12.29
C LEU A 13 -0.85 -12.41 -11.97
N LEU A 14 -1.20 -13.69 -11.88
CA LEU A 14 -2.46 -14.17 -11.30
C LEU A 14 -2.22 -14.65 -9.88
N GLY A 15 -3.00 -14.13 -8.93
CA GLY A 15 -2.92 -14.53 -7.53
C GLY A 15 -3.83 -15.70 -7.20
N LEU A 16 -3.24 -16.79 -6.69
CA LEU A 16 -3.98 -17.90 -6.11
C LEU A 16 -4.01 -17.76 -4.59
N ASN A 17 -5.19 -17.97 -4.01
CA ASN A 17 -5.38 -17.96 -2.57
C ASN A 17 -5.32 -19.39 -2.01
N LEU A 18 -4.26 -19.68 -1.25
CA LEU A 18 -4.07 -20.95 -0.57
C LEU A 18 -4.40 -20.87 0.94
N GLY A 19 -5.08 -19.81 1.36
CA GLY A 19 -5.38 -19.57 2.78
C GLY A 19 -6.53 -18.58 2.96
N SER A 20 -6.31 -17.49 3.71
CA SER A 20 -7.33 -16.45 3.88
C SER A 20 -7.47 -15.58 2.64
N LEU A 21 -8.70 -15.23 2.28
CA LEU A 21 -9.01 -14.39 1.10
C LEU A 21 -8.23 -13.06 1.11
N GLY A 22 -7.51 -12.80 0.02
CA GLY A 22 -6.75 -11.58 -0.19
C GLY A 22 -7.30 -10.75 -1.36
N TYR A 23 -6.99 -9.46 -1.41
CA TYR A 23 -7.36 -8.60 -2.54
C TYR A 23 -6.55 -8.85 -3.81
N LEU A 24 -5.36 -9.45 -3.66
CA LEU A 24 -4.45 -9.75 -4.76
C LEU A 24 -4.52 -11.22 -5.20
N ALA A 25 -5.23 -12.06 -4.43
CA ALA A 25 -5.35 -13.49 -4.67
C ALA A 25 -6.79 -13.91 -4.33
N TYR A 26 -7.65 -13.87 -5.32
CA TYR A 26 -9.07 -14.18 -5.18
C TYR A 26 -9.47 -15.51 -5.83
N VAL A 27 -8.61 -16.11 -6.62
CA VAL A 27 -8.81 -17.48 -7.14
C VAL A 27 -8.51 -18.44 -6.01
N GLU A 28 -9.53 -19.15 -5.53
CA GLU A 28 -9.39 -20.19 -4.52
C GLU A 28 -8.77 -21.46 -5.14
N GLU A 29 -8.19 -22.33 -4.31
CA GLU A 29 -7.57 -23.57 -4.76
C GLU A 29 -8.53 -24.42 -5.60
N SER A 30 -9.80 -24.50 -5.18
CA SER A 30 -10.88 -25.21 -5.89
C SER A 30 -11.19 -24.63 -7.29
N GLY A 31 -10.89 -23.36 -7.52
CA GLY A 31 -11.10 -22.68 -8.81
C GLY A 31 -9.87 -22.67 -9.72
N PHE A 32 -8.80 -23.38 -9.37
CA PHE A 32 -7.55 -23.32 -10.11
C PHE A 32 -7.68 -23.85 -11.55
N GLU A 33 -8.35 -24.99 -11.75
CA GLU A 33 -8.55 -25.59 -13.08
C GLU A 33 -9.38 -24.67 -13.97
N ASP A 34 -10.46 -24.08 -13.45
CA ASP A 34 -11.30 -23.12 -14.17
C ASP A 34 -10.51 -21.84 -14.53
N ALA A 35 -9.62 -21.40 -13.66
CA ALA A 35 -8.73 -20.27 -13.93
C ALA A 35 -7.77 -20.56 -15.08
N ILE A 36 -7.20 -21.76 -15.15
CA ILE A 36 -6.32 -22.17 -16.27
C ILE A 36 -7.11 -22.22 -17.58
N VAL A 37 -8.33 -22.77 -17.56
CA VAL A 37 -9.22 -22.78 -18.74
C VAL A 37 -9.54 -21.35 -19.18
N ALA A 38 -9.90 -20.47 -18.25
CA ALA A 38 -10.16 -19.07 -18.55
C ALA A 38 -8.97 -18.36 -19.18
N LEU A 39 -7.75 -18.60 -18.66
CA LEU A 39 -6.52 -18.08 -19.26
C LEU A 39 -6.30 -18.61 -20.69
N ALA A 40 -6.51 -19.90 -20.91
CA ALA A 40 -6.33 -20.53 -22.23
C ALA A 40 -7.34 -20.01 -23.27
N GLU A 41 -8.56 -19.67 -22.83
CA GLU A 41 -9.64 -19.12 -23.66
C GLU A 41 -9.59 -17.60 -23.81
N GLY A 42 -8.64 -16.92 -23.16
CA GLY A 42 -8.51 -15.47 -23.20
C GLY A 42 -9.60 -14.72 -22.39
N ARG A 43 -10.30 -15.39 -21.47
CA ARG A 43 -11.34 -14.81 -20.60
C ARG A 43 -10.70 -14.15 -19.38
N TYR A 44 -9.90 -13.14 -19.62
CA TYR A 44 -9.25 -12.33 -18.58
C TYR A 44 -8.90 -10.96 -19.13
N ARG A 45 -8.63 -10.03 -18.23
CA ARG A 45 -8.05 -8.73 -18.54
C ARG A 45 -6.79 -8.50 -17.72
N ILE A 46 -5.91 -7.63 -18.23
CA ILE A 46 -4.75 -7.16 -17.48
C ILE A 46 -5.12 -5.83 -16.81
N SER A 47 -5.08 -5.81 -15.50
CA SER A 47 -5.28 -4.62 -14.68
C SER A 47 -3.92 -4.04 -14.29
N HIS A 48 -3.64 -2.82 -14.77
CA HIS A 48 -2.39 -2.12 -14.45
C HIS A 48 -2.53 -1.37 -13.13
N ARG A 49 -1.89 -1.90 -12.09
CA ARG A 49 -1.94 -1.34 -10.74
C ARG A 49 -0.90 -0.24 -10.56
N THR A 50 -1.31 0.85 -9.92
CA THR A 50 -0.40 1.91 -9.49
C THR A 50 0.66 1.34 -8.54
N ALA A 51 1.90 1.77 -8.70
CA ALA A 51 2.99 1.53 -7.76
C ALA A 51 3.56 2.86 -7.25
N LEU A 52 4.12 2.85 -6.05
CA LEU A 52 4.92 3.94 -5.50
C LEU A 52 6.40 3.70 -5.80
N LYS A 53 7.15 4.78 -5.96
CA LYS A 53 8.60 4.78 -6.10
C LYS A 53 9.23 5.42 -4.87
N VAL A 54 10.21 4.73 -4.28
CA VAL A 54 10.97 5.18 -3.11
C VAL A 54 12.35 4.53 -3.11
N CYS A 55 13.42 5.26 -2.79
CA CYS A 55 14.80 4.73 -2.70
C CYS A 55 15.20 3.84 -3.91
N GLY A 56 14.74 4.18 -5.12
CA GLY A 56 15.06 3.43 -6.34
C GLY A 56 14.30 2.12 -6.53
N VAL A 57 13.32 1.78 -5.67
CA VAL A 57 12.48 0.59 -5.80
C VAL A 57 11.00 0.97 -5.92
N ASN A 58 10.21 0.05 -6.45
CA ASN A 58 8.76 0.19 -6.55
C ASN A 58 8.05 -0.61 -5.47
N ALA A 59 6.96 -0.07 -4.93
CA ALA A 59 6.06 -0.72 -3.99
C ALA A 59 4.66 -0.82 -4.60
N LEU A 60 4.07 -2.01 -4.60
CA LEU A 60 2.70 -2.24 -5.05
C LEU A 60 1.68 -1.79 -3.99
N ASN A 61 1.92 -2.13 -2.73
CA ASN A 61 1.01 -1.80 -1.64
C ASN A 61 1.34 -0.45 -1.00
N ASP A 62 2.47 -0.36 -0.34
CA ASP A 62 2.78 0.78 0.51
C ASP A 62 4.27 1.02 0.72
N VAL A 63 4.56 2.27 1.07
CA VAL A 63 5.82 2.72 1.64
C VAL A 63 5.57 3.10 3.09
N VAL A 64 6.35 2.55 4.00
CA VAL A 64 6.25 2.82 5.44
C VAL A 64 7.52 3.48 5.93
N VAL A 65 7.38 4.64 6.57
CA VAL A 65 8.45 5.25 7.38
C VAL A 65 8.13 4.93 8.83
N SER A 66 9.00 4.18 9.48
CA SER A 66 8.76 3.67 10.84
C SER A 66 9.89 4.06 11.78
N ARG A 67 9.54 4.26 13.05
CA ARG A 67 10.53 4.43 14.11
C ARG A 67 11.50 3.24 14.14
N GLY A 68 12.73 3.49 14.49
CA GLY A 68 13.72 2.45 14.74
C GLY A 68 13.40 1.63 16.01
N VAL A 69 14.39 0.95 16.53
CA VAL A 69 14.28 0.09 17.73
C VAL A 69 14.11 0.85 19.04
N SER A 70 14.29 2.18 19.06
CA SER A 70 14.26 3.02 20.27
C SER A 70 12.93 3.02 21.03
N GLY A 71 11.85 2.55 20.41
CA GLY A 71 10.53 2.50 21.04
C GLY A 71 9.82 3.86 21.19
N HIS A 72 10.48 4.98 20.90
CA HIS A 72 9.90 6.32 20.98
C HIS A 72 9.21 6.71 19.68
N ALA A 73 8.09 7.45 19.78
CA ALA A 73 7.45 8.05 18.62
C ALA A 73 8.42 9.00 17.90
N ILE A 74 8.34 9.01 16.58
CA ILE A 74 9.15 9.89 15.73
C ILE A 74 8.34 11.11 15.28
N ARG A 75 9.06 12.21 15.00
CA ARG A 75 8.48 13.38 14.35
C ARG A 75 8.75 13.30 12.87
N LEU A 76 7.69 13.37 12.09
CA LEU A 76 7.73 13.30 10.64
C LEU A 76 7.16 14.60 10.08
N ASP A 77 8.01 15.43 9.46
CA ASP A 77 7.56 16.57 8.67
C ASP A 77 7.15 16.05 7.30
N PHE A 78 5.91 16.28 6.93
CA PHE A 78 5.31 15.83 5.68
C PHE A 78 4.99 17.01 4.79
N SER A 79 5.46 16.97 3.56
CA SER A 79 5.21 17.97 2.54
C SER A 79 4.67 17.36 1.26
N VAL A 80 3.90 18.13 0.50
CA VAL A 80 3.28 17.75 -0.77
C VAL A 80 3.62 18.83 -1.80
N ASP A 81 4.18 18.44 -2.93
CA ASP A 81 4.59 19.34 -4.03
C ASP A 81 5.47 20.51 -3.55
N GLY A 82 6.32 20.25 -2.56
CA GLY A 82 7.23 21.24 -1.96
C GLY A 82 6.62 22.08 -0.85
N GLU A 83 5.30 22.01 -0.63
CA GLU A 83 4.62 22.76 0.43
C GLU A 83 4.50 21.93 1.71
N HIS A 84 4.86 22.51 2.86
CA HIS A 84 4.70 21.84 4.14
C HIS A 84 3.20 21.63 4.44
N ALA A 85 2.80 20.37 4.55
CA ALA A 85 1.41 20.00 4.81
C ALA A 85 1.14 19.86 6.32
N THR A 86 1.97 19.08 7.03
CA THR A 86 1.76 18.83 8.46
C THR A 86 2.98 18.15 9.09
N ARG A 87 3.00 18.13 10.42
CA ARG A 87 3.95 17.33 11.22
C ARG A 87 3.19 16.26 11.99
N PHE A 88 3.59 15.02 11.80
CA PHE A 88 3.11 13.89 12.58
C PHE A 88 4.07 13.58 13.73
N VAL A 89 3.51 13.25 14.90
CA VAL A 89 4.22 12.57 16.00
C VAL A 89 3.55 11.22 16.14
N ALA A 90 4.22 10.16 15.72
CA ALA A 90 3.61 8.84 15.54
C ALA A 90 4.66 7.73 15.61
N ASP A 91 4.23 6.48 15.61
CA ASP A 91 5.13 5.33 15.45
C ASP A 91 5.64 5.19 14.00
N GLY A 92 4.93 5.79 13.06
CA GLY A 92 5.29 5.80 11.65
C GLY A 92 4.25 6.47 10.77
N LEU A 93 4.51 6.46 9.47
CA LEU A 93 3.63 6.98 8.43
C LEU A 93 3.59 5.97 7.28
N VAL A 94 2.39 5.63 6.85
CA VAL A 94 2.14 4.73 5.71
C VAL A 94 1.67 5.57 4.53
N VAL A 95 2.35 5.47 3.40
CA VAL A 95 1.88 5.98 2.11
C VAL A 95 1.47 4.78 1.27
N ALA A 96 0.19 4.65 0.96
CA ALA A 96 -0.33 3.48 0.27
C ALA A 96 -0.98 3.83 -1.08
N THR A 97 -0.82 2.90 -2.02
CA THR A 97 -1.56 2.87 -3.28
C THR A 97 -3.02 2.46 -3.04
N PRO A 98 -3.91 2.55 -4.04
CA PRO A 98 -5.25 1.97 -3.93
C PRO A 98 -5.22 0.48 -3.56
N THR A 99 -4.29 -0.28 -4.15
CA THR A 99 -4.11 -1.71 -3.85
C THR A 99 -3.70 -1.91 -2.39
N GLY A 100 -2.74 -1.14 -1.89
CA GLY A 100 -2.23 -1.20 -0.52
C GLY A 100 -3.16 -0.59 0.52
N SER A 101 -4.17 0.20 0.10
CA SER A 101 -5.14 0.80 1.02
C SER A 101 -5.89 -0.23 1.87
N THR A 102 -5.96 -1.47 1.41
CA THR A 102 -6.58 -2.60 2.08
C THR A 102 -5.59 -3.47 2.88
N ALA A 103 -4.32 -3.06 2.96
CA ALA A 103 -3.25 -3.72 3.70
C ALA A 103 -2.94 -2.99 5.03
N TYR A 104 -1.70 -2.59 5.25
CA TYR A 104 -1.28 -1.95 6.51
C TYR A 104 -1.98 -0.61 6.75
N SER A 105 -2.22 0.18 5.70
CA SER A 105 -2.98 1.42 5.80
C SER A 105 -4.38 1.21 6.41
N LEU A 106 -5.10 0.15 5.99
CA LEU A 106 -6.41 -0.18 6.58
C LEU A 106 -6.31 -0.49 8.07
N ALA A 107 -5.33 -1.31 8.47
CA ALA A 107 -5.10 -1.64 9.87
C ALA A 107 -4.73 -0.41 10.73
N ALA A 108 -4.09 0.60 10.12
CA ALA A 108 -3.80 1.89 10.75
C ALA A 108 -4.98 2.88 10.71
N GLY A 109 -6.16 2.49 10.22
CA GLY A 109 -7.36 3.31 10.15
C GLY A 109 -7.50 4.14 8.87
N GLY A 110 -6.75 3.81 7.83
CA GLY A 110 -6.89 4.42 6.51
C GLY A 110 -8.17 4.00 5.78
N PRO A 111 -8.67 4.81 4.84
CA PRO A 111 -9.83 4.46 4.03
C PRO A 111 -9.49 3.40 2.98
N VAL A 112 -10.49 2.64 2.56
CA VAL A 112 -10.40 1.76 1.39
C VAL A 112 -10.47 2.62 0.13
N LEU A 113 -9.50 2.47 -0.75
CA LEU A 113 -9.51 3.05 -2.10
C LEU A 113 -9.79 1.95 -3.12
N MET A 114 -10.63 2.27 -4.11
CA MET A 114 -10.87 1.33 -5.21
C MET A 114 -9.62 1.22 -6.09
N PRO A 115 -9.29 0.03 -6.60
CA PRO A 115 -8.06 -0.20 -7.36
C PRO A 115 -7.81 0.73 -8.54
N ALA A 116 -8.89 1.20 -9.18
CA ALA A 116 -8.83 2.11 -10.33
C ALA A 116 -8.80 3.60 -9.94
N SER A 117 -8.80 3.93 -8.63
CA SER A 117 -8.76 5.34 -8.22
C SER A 117 -7.37 5.93 -8.46
N GLN A 118 -7.34 7.15 -8.98
CA GLN A 118 -6.11 7.93 -9.17
C GLN A 118 -5.76 8.70 -7.87
N SER A 119 -5.58 7.94 -6.80
CA SER A 119 -5.39 8.49 -5.46
C SER A 119 -4.32 7.70 -4.70
N LEU A 120 -3.71 8.34 -3.73
CA LEU A 120 -2.83 7.74 -2.73
C LEU A 120 -3.39 8.07 -1.35
N VAL A 121 -3.11 7.25 -0.37
CA VAL A 121 -3.49 7.54 1.01
C VAL A 121 -2.27 7.60 1.92
N VAL A 122 -2.24 8.63 2.76
CA VAL A 122 -1.22 8.83 3.79
C VAL A 122 -1.87 8.60 5.14
N THR A 123 -1.42 7.57 5.86
CA THR A 123 -2.04 7.13 7.13
C THR A 123 -0.99 7.13 8.24
N PRO A 124 -1.14 7.97 9.28
CA PRO A 124 -0.24 7.93 10.44
C PRO A 124 -0.51 6.67 11.29
N VAL A 125 0.56 6.05 11.78
CA VAL A 125 0.49 4.86 12.65
C VAL A 125 0.58 5.29 14.10
N CYS A 126 -0.43 4.98 14.91
CA CYS A 126 -0.51 5.35 16.32
C CYS A 126 -0.16 6.83 16.59
N PRO A 127 -0.79 7.81 15.91
CA PRO A 127 -0.45 9.22 16.10
C PRO A 127 -0.81 9.68 17.52
N HIS A 128 0.03 10.55 18.10
CA HIS A 128 -0.21 11.12 19.42
C HIS A 128 -1.30 12.20 19.42
N ALA A 129 -1.54 12.83 18.27
CA ALA A 129 -2.59 13.85 18.15
C ALA A 129 -3.95 13.20 17.86
N LEU A 130 -4.93 13.39 18.71
CA LEU A 130 -6.29 12.85 18.56
C LEU A 130 -7.01 13.36 17.30
N SER A 131 -6.58 14.50 16.75
CA SER A 131 -7.11 15.09 15.53
C SER A 131 -6.47 14.55 14.25
N SER A 132 -5.40 13.74 14.35
CA SER A 132 -4.78 13.15 13.17
C SER A 132 -5.77 12.28 12.40
N ARG A 133 -5.78 12.46 11.08
CA ARG A 133 -6.64 11.68 10.17
C ARG A 133 -5.82 11.28 8.96
N PRO A 134 -6.12 10.14 8.35
CA PRO A 134 -5.58 9.80 7.03
C PRO A 134 -5.92 10.86 6.00
N LEU A 135 -4.99 11.12 5.09
CA LEU A 135 -5.12 12.08 4.01
C LEU A 135 -5.15 11.35 2.67
N VAL A 136 -6.15 11.62 1.86
CA VAL A 136 -6.23 11.11 0.48
C VAL A 136 -5.78 12.21 -0.47
N LEU A 137 -4.82 11.88 -1.31
CA LEU A 137 -4.20 12.77 -2.28
C LEU A 137 -4.36 12.23 -3.69
N ARG A 138 -4.24 13.08 -4.71
CA ARG A 138 -4.11 12.63 -6.10
C ARG A 138 -2.78 11.87 -6.27
N ASP A 139 -2.77 10.88 -7.14
CA ASP A 139 -1.58 10.06 -7.39
C ASP A 139 -0.47 10.79 -8.18
N THR A 140 -0.73 12.02 -8.63
CA THR A 140 0.22 12.86 -9.37
C THR A 140 1.11 13.73 -8.49
N VAL A 141 0.86 13.77 -7.17
CA VAL A 141 1.64 14.60 -6.25
C VAL A 141 2.99 13.97 -5.93
N LYS A 142 3.97 14.81 -5.62
CA LYS A 142 5.24 14.41 -5.03
C LYS A 142 5.17 14.63 -3.53
N MET A 143 5.46 13.59 -2.77
CA MET A 143 5.48 13.64 -1.32
C MET A 143 6.92 13.61 -0.83
N SER A 144 7.21 14.41 0.20
CA SER A 144 8.49 14.37 0.89
C SER A 144 8.30 14.27 2.39
N ILE A 145 9.16 13.46 3.02
CA ILE A 145 9.15 13.19 4.46
C ILE A 145 10.56 13.43 4.99
N SER A 146 10.70 14.23 6.05
CA SER A 146 11.90 14.26 6.87
C SER A 146 11.58 13.78 8.28
N ALA A 147 12.54 13.11 8.91
CA ALA A 147 12.36 12.53 10.24
C ALA A 147 13.27 13.22 11.26
N ASP A 148 12.70 13.65 12.40
CA ASP A 148 13.43 13.99 13.60
C ASP A 148 13.41 12.77 14.53
N VAL A 149 14.49 12.00 14.52
CA VAL A 149 14.68 10.80 15.32
C VAL A 149 15.55 11.17 16.52
N ARG A 150 15.01 10.98 17.73
CA ARG A 150 15.76 11.24 18.96
C ARG A 150 16.56 10.00 19.34
N GLY A 151 17.88 10.11 19.26
CA GLY A 151 18.83 9.04 19.62
C GLY A 151 20.07 9.13 18.73
N GLU A 152 21.27 8.85 19.29
CA GLU A 152 22.50 8.85 18.51
C GLU A 152 22.51 7.65 17.56
N GLY A 153 22.65 7.91 16.26
CA GLY A 153 22.91 6.90 15.23
C GLY A 153 21.71 6.17 14.63
N GLU A 154 20.48 6.49 15.03
CA GLU A 154 19.28 5.83 14.51
C GLU A 154 18.50 6.74 13.57
N GLY A 155 18.32 6.29 12.30
CA GLY A 155 17.38 6.85 11.36
C GLY A 155 16.00 6.17 11.45
N ALA A 156 15.01 6.71 10.75
CA ALA A 156 13.74 6.03 10.54
C ALA A 156 13.90 4.93 9.48
N GLY A 157 13.43 3.73 9.75
CA GLY A 157 13.41 2.66 8.76
C GLY A 157 12.41 2.96 7.64
N VAL A 158 12.82 2.79 6.39
CA VAL A 158 11.95 2.93 5.21
C VAL A 158 11.71 1.56 4.61
N PHE A 159 10.44 1.19 4.48
CA PHE A 159 10.03 -0.12 3.99
C PHE A 159 9.14 0.05 2.75
N ALA A 160 9.36 -0.79 1.75
CA ALA A 160 8.52 -0.93 0.57
C ALA A 160 7.94 -2.35 0.55
N ASP A 161 6.62 -2.47 0.54
CA ASP A 161 5.91 -3.77 0.60
C ASP A 161 6.44 -4.69 1.72
N GLY A 162 6.72 -4.12 2.91
CA GLY A 162 7.22 -4.83 4.09
C GLY A 162 8.71 -5.17 4.09
N ARG A 163 9.48 -4.78 3.05
CA ARG A 163 10.93 -4.98 2.98
C ARG A 163 11.65 -3.66 3.24
N GLN A 164 12.62 -3.66 4.15
CA GLN A 164 13.44 -2.47 4.36
C GLN A 164 14.28 -2.17 3.12
N VAL A 165 14.19 -0.93 2.62
CA VAL A 165 14.86 -0.49 1.40
C VAL A 165 15.93 0.56 1.66
N CYS A 166 15.75 1.39 2.67
CA CYS A 166 16.74 2.36 3.12
C CYS A 166 16.46 2.77 4.58
N VAL A 167 17.27 3.66 5.10
CA VAL A 167 17.10 4.33 6.40
C VAL A 167 17.11 5.83 6.12
N LEU A 168 16.13 6.54 6.63
CA LEU A 168 16.05 7.99 6.57
C LEU A 168 16.81 8.56 7.77
N ALA A 169 18.00 9.09 7.52
CA ALA A 169 18.81 9.70 8.57
C ALA A 169 18.26 11.09 8.99
N ALA A 170 18.68 11.53 10.18
CA ALA A 170 18.28 12.86 10.66
C ALA A 170 18.78 13.96 9.70
N GLY A 171 17.88 14.87 9.31
CA GLY A 171 18.16 15.95 8.37
C GLY A 171 18.09 15.57 6.88
N GLU A 172 17.87 14.29 6.57
CA GLU A 172 17.59 13.86 5.20
C GLU A 172 16.10 13.99 4.86
N THR A 173 15.83 14.03 3.57
CA THR A 173 14.47 14.07 3.02
C THR A 173 14.27 12.85 2.13
N LEU A 174 13.22 12.09 2.42
CA LEU A 174 12.75 10.97 1.62
C LEU A 174 11.72 11.48 0.63
N GLU A 175 11.91 11.18 -0.65
CA GLU A 175 10.91 11.44 -1.68
C GLU A 175 10.11 10.18 -1.99
N ILE A 176 8.79 10.33 -2.12
CA ILE A 176 7.84 9.28 -2.49
C ILE A 176 6.95 9.85 -3.58
N GLU A 177 6.86 9.15 -4.69
CA GLU A 177 6.03 9.53 -5.83
C GLU A 177 5.41 8.28 -6.47
N LYS A 178 4.44 8.50 -7.36
CA LYS A 178 3.94 7.44 -8.23
C LYS A 178 5.06 6.99 -9.16
N SER A 179 5.22 5.67 -9.28
CA SER A 179 6.14 5.09 -10.25
C SER A 179 5.63 5.28 -11.68
N ASP A 180 6.55 5.48 -12.62
CA ASP A 180 6.25 5.45 -14.06
C ASP A 180 5.85 4.05 -14.54
N SER A 181 6.24 3.01 -13.77
CA SER A 181 5.90 1.63 -14.05
C SER A 181 4.66 1.20 -13.27
N THR A 182 3.81 0.42 -13.90
CA THR A 182 2.66 -0.22 -13.26
C THR A 182 2.93 -1.70 -13.01
N VAL A 183 2.17 -2.29 -12.11
CA VAL A 183 2.18 -3.74 -11.86
C VAL A 183 1.00 -4.38 -12.59
N PRO A 184 1.23 -5.21 -13.62
CA PRO A 184 0.16 -5.89 -14.33
C PRO A 184 -0.35 -7.08 -13.52
N LEU A 185 -1.65 -7.07 -13.20
CA LEU A 185 -2.34 -8.20 -12.57
C LEU A 185 -3.38 -8.76 -13.52
N VAL A 186 -3.45 -10.08 -13.57
CA VAL A 186 -4.49 -10.79 -14.30
C VAL A 186 -5.77 -10.77 -13.47
N GLU A 187 -6.86 -10.31 -14.05
CA GLU A 187 -8.21 -10.36 -13.48
C GLU A 187 -9.08 -11.23 -14.40
N LEU A 188 -9.68 -12.28 -13.84
CA LEU A 188 -10.64 -13.10 -14.56
C LEU A 188 -11.96 -12.34 -14.71
N ASP A 189 -12.67 -12.56 -15.83
CA ASP A 189 -13.85 -11.75 -16.20
C ASP A 189 -15.02 -11.85 -15.20
N ASP A 190 -15.13 -12.97 -14.49
CA ASP A 190 -16.25 -13.26 -13.59
C ASP A 190 -16.07 -12.68 -12.17
N VAL A 191 -15.02 -11.88 -11.91
CA VAL A 191 -14.72 -11.38 -10.56
C VAL A 191 -15.32 -9.99 -10.34
N ASN A 192 -16.25 -9.91 -9.40
CA ASN A 192 -16.80 -8.64 -8.92
C ASN A 192 -15.93 -8.08 -7.77
N PRO A 193 -15.23 -6.94 -7.97
CA PRO A 193 -14.34 -6.38 -6.94
C PRO A 193 -15.07 -5.96 -5.65
N TYR A 194 -16.36 -5.63 -5.74
CA TYR A 194 -17.16 -5.26 -4.56
C TYR A 194 -17.52 -6.49 -3.71
N GLU A 195 -17.73 -7.64 -4.34
CA GLU A 195 -17.94 -8.90 -3.61
C GLU A 195 -16.68 -9.34 -2.87
N VAL A 196 -15.52 -9.21 -3.51
CA VAL A 196 -14.22 -9.49 -2.87
C VAL A 196 -14.04 -8.58 -1.65
N LEU A 197 -14.37 -7.30 -1.77
CA LEU A 197 -14.29 -6.32 -0.69
C LEU A 197 -15.25 -6.69 0.46
N THR A 198 -16.51 -6.96 0.15
CA THR A 198 -17.55 -7.34 1.11
C THR A 198 -17.17 -8.60 1.88
N ARG A 199 -16.70 -9.64 1.19
CA ARG A 199 -16.25 -10.89 1.81
C ARG A 199 -15.05 -10.67 2.72
N LYS A 200 -14.05 -9.90 2.27
CA LYS A 200 -12.82 -9.65 3.04
C LYS A 200 -13.07 -8.82 4.30
N LEU A 201 -13.93 -7.80 4.22
CA LEU A 201 -14.25 -6.92 5.35
C LEU A 201 -15.37 -7.45 6.25
N GLY A 202 -15.94 -8.61 5.89
CA GLY A 202 -17.04 -9.18 6.66
C GLY A 202 -18.31 -8.30 6.63
N TRP A 203 -18.50 -7.53 5.57
CA TRP A 203 -19.69 -6.70 5.39
C TRP A 203 -20.89 -7.56 4.99
N SER A 204 -21.26 -8.53 5.84
CA SER A 204 -22.58 -9.12 5.78
C SER A 204 -23.55 -8.08 6.28
N GLY A 205 -24.51 -7.68 5.41
CA GLY A 205 -25.51 -6.70 5.77
C GLY A 205 -26.07 -6.99 7.16
N SER A 206 -26.11 -5.97 8.03
CA SER A 206 -26.73 -6.12 9.34
C SER A 206 -28.18 -6.54 9.13
N SER A 207 -28.49 -7.81 9.38
CA SER A 207 -29.87 -8.22 9.62
C SER A 207 -30.30 -7.52 10.93
N ILE A 208 -30.72 -6.26 10.81
CA ILE A 208 -31.52 -5.65 11.84
C ILE A 208 -32.85 -6.42 11.78
N ARG A 209 -33.02 -7.37 12.68
CA ARG A 209 -34.28 -7.97 13.03
C ARG A 209 -34.97 -7.11 14.08
#